data_3104847f27e2c6452a9d82936e13e049
#
_entry.id   3104847f27e2c6452a9d82936e13e049
#
_cell.length_a   1.000
_cell.length_b   1.000
_cell.length_c   1.000
_cell.angle_alpha   90.00
_cell.angle_beta   90.00
_cell.angle_gamma   90.00
#
_symmetry.space_group_name_H-M   'P 1'
#
loop_
_entity.id
_entity.type
_entity.pdbx_description
1 polymer ?
#
loop_
_entity_poly.entity_id
_entity_poly.type
_entity_poly.pdbx_seq_one_letter_code
_entity_poly.pdbx_strand_id
1 'polypeptide(L)'
;SVEPPKPVMPPPEPAAPKVSLSKVTLQKSGDKVSLKKAQSQSYGKININLNWHKQTQKKGFFGMGSQKIDLDVGCMFEKLNGQKGVIQAIGKTFGRYNQEPYIQLEGDDRSGDSANGENLLINGDYFDGFKRILVFAFIYEGVPNWAATDGVVTINIANQPPVEVRLDRADSK
;
A
#
# COMPACT_ATOMS: atom_id res chain seq x y z
N SER A 1 -32.98 57.60 -10.63
CA SER A 1 -32.00 56.50 -10.83
C SER A 1 -32.19 55.50 -9.70
N VAL A 2 -32.70 54.33 -10.03
CA VAL A 2 -32.89 53.22 -9.09
C VAL A 2 -31.76 52.21 -9.37
N GLU A 3 -30.93 51.99 -8.35
CA GLU A 3 -29.80 51.06 -8.40
C GLU A 3 -30.33 49.61 -8.43
N PRO A 4 -29.81 48.73 -9.28
CA PRO A 4 -30.29 47.36 -9.35
C PRO A 4 -29.84 46.57 -8.11
N PRO A 5 -30.64 45.61 -7.60
CA PRO A 5 -30.33 44.84 -6.41
C PRO A 5 -29.14 43.91 -6.67
N LYS A 6 -28.21 43.86 -5.70
CA LYS A 6 -27.05 42.95 -5.71
C LYS A 6 -27.50 41.49 -5.66
N PRO A 7 -26.85 40.59 -6.42
CA PRO A 7 -27.13 39.15 -6.34
C PRO A 7 -26.84 38.61 -4.93
N VAL A 8 -27.82 37.99 -4.31
CA VAL A 8 -27.67 37.29 -3.05
C VAL A 8 -27.03 35.92 -3.37
N MET A 9 -25.79 35.73 -2.94
CA MET A 9 -25.13 34.41 -3.01
C MET A 9 -25.87 33.43 -2.08
N PRO A 10 -26.16 32.21 -2.54
CA PRO A 10 -26.70 31.19 -1.65
C PRO A 10 -25.71 30.87 -0.52
N PRO A 11 -26.19 30.52 0.67
CA PRO A 11 -25.32 30.15 1.79
C PRO A 11 -24.46 28.95 1.41
N PRO A 12 -23.20 28.86 1.90
CA PRO A 12 -22.33 27.74 1.64
C PRO A 12 -22.96 26.44 2.16
N GLU A 13 -23.01 25.45 1.29
CA GLU A 13 -23.50 24.12 1.60
C GLU A 13 -22.71 23.54 2.79
N PRO A 14 -23.37 22.95 3.82
CA PRO A 14 -22.66 22.40 4.97
C PRO A 14 -21.67 21.34 4.51
N ALA A 15 -20.40 21.50 4.87
CA ALA A 15 -19.37 20.53 4.60
C ALA A 15 -19.79 19.17 5.18
N ALA A 16 -19.80 18.12 4.33
CA ALA A 16 -20.09 16.77 4.75
C ALA A 16 -19.17 16.36 5.90
N PRO A 17 -19.68 15.66 6.92
CA PRO A 17 -18.88 15.27 8.07
C PRO A 17 -17.68 14.41 7.60
N LYS A 18 -16.47 14.84 7.95
CA LYS A 18 -15.25 14.03 7.74
C LYS A 18 -15.37 12.80 8.63
N VAL A 19 -15.73 11.66 8.04
CA VAL A 19 -15.73 10.38 8.74
C VAL A 19 -14.28 10.04 9.05
N SER A 20 -13.89 10.10 10.31
CA SER A 20 -12.59 9.59 10.76
C SER A 20 -12.66 8.06 10.72
N LEU A 21 -12.05 7.45 9.71
CA LEU A 21 -11.94 6.00 9.59
C LEU A 21 -10.78 5.53 10.48
N SER A 22 -11.12 4.84 11.58
CA SER A 22 -10.10 4.25 12.45
C SER A 22 -9.35 3.14 11.73
N LYS A 23 -8.03 3.20 11.78
CA LYS A 23 -7.14 2.18 11.20
C LYS A 23 -7.37 0.81 11.84
N VAL A 24 -7.35 -0.25 11.03
CA VAL A 24 -7.41 -1.65 11.47
C VAL A 24 -6.01 -2.25 11.42
N THR A 25 -5.51 -2.77 12.53
CA THR A 25 -4.19 -3.43 12.59
C THR A 25 -4.36 -4.94 12.71
N LEU A 26 -3.77 -5.71 11.80
CA LEU A 26 -3.67 -7.16 11.88
C LEU A 26 -2.40 -7.51 12.66
N GLN A 27 -2.56 -8.17 13.82
CA GLN A 27 -1.47 -8.35 14.78
C GLN A 27 -0.85 -9.75 14.75
N LYS A 28 -1.57 -10.76 14.31
CA LYS A 28 -1.13 -12.16 14.35
C LYS A 28 -1.55 -12.93 13.11
N SER A 29 -0.86 -14.04 12.88
CA SER A 29 -1.23 -14.98 11.83
C SER A 29 -2.67 -15.46 11.99
N GLY A 30 -3.43 -15.44 10.91
CA GLY A 30 -4.85 -15.80 10.88
C GLY A 30 -5.82 -14.66 11.16
N ASP A 31 -5.36 -13.47 11.54
CA ASP A 31 -6.23 -12.28 11.63
C ASP A 31 -6.85 -11.97 10.26
N LYS A 32 -8.13 -11.58 10.29
CA LYS A 32 -8.92 -11.33 9.07
C LYS A 32 -9.66 -10.03 9.17
N VAL A 33 -9.79 -9.36 8.05
CA VAL A 33 -10.66 -8.19 7.87
C VAL A 33 -11.46 -8.36 6.58
N SER A 34 -12.74 -8.00 6.62
CA SER A 34 -13.60 -8.00 5.43
C SER A 34 -13.55 -6.64 4.77
N LEU A 35 -13.13 -6.60 3.52
CA LEU A 35 -13.16 -5.41 2.68
C LEU A 35 -14.56 -5.24 2.07
N LYS A 36 -15.02 -4.00 1.95
CA LYS A 36 -16.33 -3.69 1.40
C LYS A 36 -16.17 -3.08 0.00
N LYS A 37 -16.99 -3.53 -0.95
CA LYS A 37 -17.12 -2.85 -2.23
C LYS A 37 -17.90 -1.54 -2.07
N ALA A 38 -17.57 -0.53 -2.90
CA ALA A 38 -18.34 0.67 -3.01
C ALA A 38 -19.74 0.39 -3.61
N GLN A 39 -20.62 1.39 -3.64
CA GLN A 39 -21.94 1.25 -4.28
C GLN A 39 -21.85 0.86 -5.77
N SER A 40 -20.71 1.17 -6.42
CA SER A 40 -20.38 0.74 -7.79
C SER A 40 -20.08 -0.76 -7.93
N GLN A 41 -20.19 -1.56 -6.86
CA GLN A 41 -19.82 -2.98 -6.81
C GLN A 41 -18.32 -3.25 -7.06
N SER A 42 -17.49 -2.22 -6.99
CA SER A 42 -16.04 -2.28 -7.15
C SER A 42 -15.31 -1.87 -5.87
N TYR A 43 -14.07 -2.32 -5.69
CA TYR A 43 -13.15 -1.80 -4.69
C TYR A 43 -12.45 -0.51 -5.16
N GLY A 44 -12.55 -0.13 -6.45
CA GLY A 44 -11.79 0.94 -7.04
C GLY A 44 -10.28 0.66 -7.00
N LYS A 45 -9.47 1.70 -6.78
CA LYS A 45 -8.02 1.51 -6.61
C LYS A 45 -7.71 0.95 -5.22
N ILE A 46 -7.08 -0.23 -5.19
CA ILE A 46 -6.49 -0.82 -3.99
C ILE A 46 -5.01 -0.50 -4.03
N ASN A 47 -4.51 0.25 -3.05
CA ASN A 47 -3.09 0.54 -2.91
C ASN A 47 -2.51 -0.22 -1.72
N ILE A 48 -1.51 -1.04 -1.98
CA ILE A 48 -0.72 -1.73 -0.96
C ILE A 48 0.61 -1.01 -0.88
N ASN A 49 0.84 -0.30 0.21
CA ASN A 49 2.04 0.48 0.46
C ASN A 49 2.94 -0.25 1.44
N LEU A 50 4.21 -0.43 1.10
CA LEU A 50 5.26 -0.86 2.00
C LEU A 50 6.12 0.34 2.37
N ASN A 51 6.20 0.65 3.65
CA ASN A 51 7.05 1.71 4.18
C ASN A 51 7.95 1.19 5.30
N TRP A 52 9.15 1.78 5.47
CA TRP A 52 10.15 1.36 6.44
C TRP A 52 11.12 2.48 6.78
N HIS A 53 11.93 2.30 7.84
CA HIS A 53 13.07 3.17 8.12
C HIS A 53 14.24 2.80 7.21
N LYS A 54 14.63 3.70 6.34
CA LYS A 54 15.61 3.46 5.26
C LYS A 54 17.07 3.42 5.73
N GLN A 55 17.36 3.80 6.97
CA GLN A 55 18.72 3.84 7.51
C GLN A 55 18.77 3.39 8.97
N THR A 56 19.68 2.48 9.28
CA THR A 56 20.04 2.21 10.67
C THR A 56 21.11 3.21 11.11
N GLN A 57 20.83 4.00 12.15
CA GLN A 57 21.87 4.77 12.83
C GLN A 57 22.72 3.82 13.67
N LYS A 58 23.83 3.32 13.14
CA LYS A 58 24.86 2.71 13.99
C LYS A 58 25.59 3.84 14.73
N LYS A 59 25.28 4.04 16.00
CA LYS A 59 26.14 4.77 16.93
C LYS A 59 27.38 3.92 17.20
N GLY A 60 28.37 3.99 16.31
CA GLY A 60 29.67 3.42 16.52
C GLY A 60 30.63 4.53 16.89
N PHE A 61 31.54 4.29 17.85
CA PHE A 61 32.57 5.22 18.32
C PHE A 61 33.62 5.61 17.24
N PHE A 62 33.57 4.94 16.10
CA PHE A 62 34.29 5.27 14.86
C PHE A 62 33.28 5.32 13.72
N GLY A 63 32.80 6.48 13.42
CA GLY A 63 31.92 6.93 12.31
C GLY A 63 31.82 6.08 11.06
N MET A 64 31.43 4.81 11.16
CA MET A 64 31.17 3.95 10.01
C MET A 64 29.69 4.04 9.68
N GLY A 65 29.42 4.40 8.44
CA GLY A 65 28.22 4.86 7.83
C GLY A 65 26.90 4.17 8.17
N SER A 66 25.82 4.90 7.98
CA SER A 66 24.45 4.39 8.00
C SER A 66 24.32 3.25 6.98
N GLN A 67 23.84 2.08 7.41
CA GLN A 67 23.53 0.99 6.49
C GLN A 67 22.17 1.29 5.85
N LYS A 68 22.14 1.35 4.54
CA LYS A 68 20.91 1.49 3.77
C LYS A 68 20.07 0.22 3.95
N ILE A 69 18.78 0.39 4.20
CA ILE A 69 17.81 -0.70 4.24
C ILE A 69 16.96 -0.59 2.99
N ASP A 70 16.83 -1.69 2.27
CA ASP A 70 16.00 -1.80 1.08
C ASP A 70 15.02 -2.96 1.21
N LEU A 71 13.73 -2.65 1.18
CA LEU A 71 12.65 -3.61 1.24
C LEU A 71 11.87 -3.55 -0.07
N ASP A 72 11.51 -4.71 -0.58
CA ASP A 72 10.66 -4.85 -1.76
C ASP A 72 9.30 -5.44 -1.40
N VAL A 73 8.25 -4.96 -2.07
CA VAL A 73 6.91 -5.54 -2.05
C VAL A 73 6.60 -6.19 -3.39
N GLY A 74 5.84 -7.28 -3.34
CA GLY A 74 5.32 -7.93 -4.52
C GLY A 74 4.06 -8.72 -4.23
N CYS A 75 3.51 -9.36 -5.26
CA CYS A 75 2.43 -10.31 -5.06
C CYS A 75 2.51 -11.48 -6.02
N MET A 76 1.98 -12.62 -5.57
CA MET A 76 1.56 -13.72 -6.44
C MET A 76 0.05 -13.65 -6.61
N PHE A 77 -0.45 -14.00 -7.77
CA PHE A 77 -1.88 -14.05 -8.01
C PHE A 77 -2.30 -15.34 -8.70
N GLU A 78 -3.53 -15.74 -8.45
CA GLU A 78 -4.24 -16.82 -9.16
C GLU A 78 -5.61 -16.27 -9.58
N LYS A 79 -5.90 -16.35 -10.87
CA LYS A 79 -7.18 -15.98 -11.45
C LYS A 79 -8.19 -17.12 -11.39
N LEU A 80 -9.47 -16.81 -11.54
CA LEU A 80 -10.54 -17.82 -11.59
C LEU A 80 -10.38 -18.80 -12.76
N ASN A 81 -9.77 -18.37 -13.86
CA ASN A 81 -9.45 -19.24 -15.02
C ASN A 81 -8.22 -20.12 -14.81
N GLY A 82 -7.59 -20.09 -13.62
CA GLY A 82 -6.41 -20.87 -13.27
C GLY A 82 -5.07 -20.24 -13.65
N GLN A 83 -5.07 -19.11 -14.35
CA GLN A 83 -3.84 -18.37 -14.66
C GLN A 83 -3.15 -17.91 -13.38
N LYS A 84 -1.83 -18.10 -13.30
CA LYS A 84 -1.00 -17.65 -12.17
C LYS A 84 0.11 -16.74 -12.65
N GLY A 85 0.54 -15.84 -11.78
CA GLY A 85 1.64 -14.93 -12.07
C GLY A 85 2.22 -14.30 -10.83
N VAL A 86 3.28 -13.52 -11.03
CA VAL A 86 3.97 -12.74 -10.00
C VAL A 86 4.20 -11.33 -10.50
N ILE A 87 4.04 -10.35 -9.60
CA ILE A 87 4.39 -8.96 -9.79
C ILE A 87 5.44 -8.61 -8.76
N GLN A 88 6.62 -8.19 -9.21
CA GLN A 88 7.77 -7.87 -8.36
C GLN A 88 8.84 -7.11 -9.15
N ALA A 89 9.73 -6.38 -8.47
CA ALA A 89 10.86 -5.69 -9.08
C ALA A 89 11.90 -6.65 -9.62
N ILE A 90 12.19 -7.74 -8.90
CA ILE A 90 13.11 -8.79 -9.35
C ILE A 90 12.55 -9.43 -10.63
N GLY A 91 13.39 -9.47 -11.68
CA GLY A 91 12.97 -9.96 -12.98
C GLY A 91 12.13 -8.96 -13.79
N LYS A 92 11.92 -7.74 -13.28
CA LYS A 92 11.21 -6.63 -13.96
C LYS A 92 9.76 -6.95 -14.34
N THR A 93 9.07 -7.72 -13.52
CA THR A 93 7.66 -8.08 -13.72
C THR A 93 6.74 -7.07 -13.03
N PHE A 94 6.79 -5.80 -13.46
CA PHE A 94 6.06 -4.70 -12.81
C PHE A 94 4.55 -4.73 -13.03
N GLY A 95 4.07 -5.50 -14.00
CA GLY A 95 2.64 -5.57 -14.33
C GLY A 95 2.08 -4.30 -14.97
N ARG A 96 0.75 -4.19 -15.01
CA ARG A 96 0.01 -3.04 -15.57
C ARG A 96 -1.31 -2.86 -14.83
N TYR A 97 -1.65 -1.62 -14.50
CA TYR A 97 -2.88 -1.31 -13.76
C TYR A 97 -4.16 -1.39 -14.62
N ASN A 98 -4.08 -0.88 -15.88
CA ASN A 98 -5.24 -0.77 -16.77
C ASN A 98 -5.35 -1.88 -17.81
N GLN A 99 -4.47 -2.87 -17.74
CA GLN A 99 -4.44 -4.04 -18.60
C GLN A 99 -4.11 -5.28 -17.79
N GLU A 100 -4.27 -6.46 -18.37
CA GLU A 100 -3.83 -7.71 -17.75
C GLU A 100 -2.39 -7.61 -17.23
N PRO A 101 -2.12 -7.96 -15.98
CA PRO A 101 -2.99 -8.67 -15.02
C PRO A 101 -3.83 -7.74 -14.13
N TYR A 102 -3.94 -6.44 -14.39
CA TYR A 102 -4.62 -5.43 -13.56
C TYR A 102 -4.00 -5.23 -12.18
N ILE A 103 -2.73 -5.54 -12.07
CA ILE A 103 -1.87 -5.32 -10.92
C ILE A 103 -0.59 -4.66 -11.43
N GLN A 104 -0.12 -3.62 -10.72
CA GLN A 104 1.08 -2.88 -11.08
C GLN A 104 1.90 -2.54 -9.85
N LEU A 105 3.20 -2.84 -9.89
CA LEU A 105 4.18 -2.28 -8.96
C LEU A 105 4.63 -0.91 -9.49
N GLU A 106 4.44 0.15 -8.70
CA GLU A 106 4.90 1.50 -9.03
C GLU A 106 6.38 1.62 -8.72
N GLY A 107 7.21 1.51 -9.74
CA GLY A 107 8.63 1.83 -9.69
C GLY A 107 9.42 1.22 -8.52
N ASP A 108 10.57 0.70 -8.81
CA ASP A 108 11.55 0.27 -7.81
C ASP A 108 12.32 1.54 -7.37
N ASP A 109 12.07 2.03 -6.17
CA ASP A 109 12.82 3.15 -5.59
C ASP A 109 14.14 2.66 -4.97
N ARG A 110 15.09 2.30 -5.83
CA ARG A 110 16.44 1.88 -5.43
C ARG A 110 17.23 2.97 -4.72
N SER A 111 16.81 4.22 -4.85
CA SER A 111 17.50 5.33 -4.17
C SER A 111 17.14 5.41 -2.69
N GLY A 112 16.00 4.83 -2.30
CA GLY A 112 15.46 4.98 -0.96
C GLY A 112 15.05 6.42 -0.65
N ASP A 113 14.92 7.27 -1.68
CA ASP A 113 14.59 8.69 -1.52
C ASP A 113 13.09 8.96 -1.54
N SER A 114 12.27 7.97 -1.95
CA SER A 114 10.82 8.11 -1.88
C SER A 114 10.36 8.14 -0.42
N ALA A 115 9.88 9.28 0.02
CA ALA A 115 9.28 9.43 1.36
C ALA A 115 8.06 8.52 1.58
N ASN A 116 7.51 7.96 0.49
CA ASN A 116 6.24 7.23 0.47
C ASN A 116 6.41 5.70 0.40
N GLY A 117 7.65 5.16 0.42
CA GLY A 117 7.91 3.72 0.30
C GLY A 117 7.55 3.17 -1.09
N GLU A 118 7.27 1.87 -1.18
CA GLU A 118 6.84 1.19 -2.40
C GLU A 118 5.33 0.99 -2.46
N ASN A 119 4.77 1.06 -3.66
CA ASN A 119 3.34 0.90 -3.89
C ASN A 119 3.04 -0.20 -4.91
N LEU A 120 2.22 -1.14 -4.49
CA LEU A 120 1.61 -2.15 -5.35
C LEU A 120 0.13 -1.80 -5.54
N LEU A 121 -0.26 -1.52 -6.77
CA LEU A 121 -1.62 -1.14 -7.14
C LEU A 121 -2.38 -2.32 -7.70
N ILE A 122 -3.62 -2.53 -7.25
CA ILE A 122 -4.55 -3.50 -7.79
C ILE A 122 -5.78 -2.75 -8.30
N ASN A 123 -6.18 -3.03 -9.54
CA ASN A 123 -7.40 -2.47 -10.11
C ASN A 123 -8.61 -3.25 -9.59
N GLY A 124 -9.32 -2.65 -8.65
CA GLY A 124 -10.44 -3.27 -7.97
C GLY A 124 -11.68 -3.48 -8.84
N ASP A 125 -11.75 -2.85 -10.02
CA ASP A 125 -12.83 -3.10 -11.00
C ASP A 125 -12.76 -4.51 -11.58
N TYR A 126 -11.56 -5.11 -11.58
CA TYR A 126 -11.29 -6.46 -12.08
C TYR A 126 -11.02 -7.47 -10.96
N PHE A 127 -11.25 -7.07 -9.70
CA PHE A 127 -10.90 -7.90 -8.53
C PHE A 127 -11.64 -9.25 -8.51
N ASP A 128 -12.87 -9.29 -8.99
CA ASP A 128 -13.68 -10.51 -9.05
C ASP A 128 -13.12 -11.57 -10.01
N GLY A 129 -12.19 -11.21 -10.89
CA GLY A 129 -11.46 -12.15 -11.75
C GLY A 129 -10.36 -12.94 -11.02
N PHE A 130 -10.01 -12.53 -9.79
CA PHE A 130 -8.99 -13.20 -9.00
C PHE A 130 -9.61 -14.20 -8.02
N LYS A 131 -9.03 -15.38 -7.95
CA LYS A 131 -9.32 -16.35 -6.89
C LYS A 131 -8.61 -15.98 -5.59
N ARG A 132 -7.37 -15.49 -5.70
CA ARG A 132 -6.56 -15.01 -4.57
C ARG A 132 -5.39 -14.16 -5.06
N ILE A 133 -4.94 -13.26 -4.20
CA ILE A 133 -3.72 -12.48 -4.33
C ILE A 133 -2.97 -12.64 -3.00
N LEU A 134 -1.72 -13.10 -3.08
CA LEU A 134 -0.80 -13.22 -1.94
C LEU A 134 0.23 -12.10 -2.04
N VAL A 135 0.11 -11.10 -1.17
CA VAL A 135 1.13 -10.05 -1.04
C VAL A 135 2.28 -10.58 -0.19
N PHE A 136 3.50 -10.30 -0.62
CA PHE A 136 4.71 -10.60 0.13
C PHE A 136 5.62 -9.37 0.18
N ALA A 137 6.45 -9.31 1.20
CA ALA A 137 7.54 -8.36 1.31
C ALA A 137 8.83 -9.14 1.65
N PHE A 138 9.98 -8.61 1.23
CA PHE A 138 11.26 -9.19 1.57
C PHE A 138 12.33 -8.11 1.77
N ILE A 139 13.37 -8.45 2.52
CA ILE A 139 14.53 -7.59 2.73
C ILE A 139 15.48 -7.83 1.57
N TYR A 140 15.62 -6.83 0.68
CA TYR A 140 16.53 -6.91 -0.44
C TYR A 140 17.97 -6.62 0.02
N GLU A 141 18.16 -5.59 0.85
CA GLU A 141 19.47 -5.19 1.34
C GLU A 141 19.40 -4.59 2.75
N GLY A 142 20.45 -4.73 3.51
CA GLY A 142 20.78 -3.88 4.65
C GLY A 142 20.76 -4.55 6.01
N VAL A 143 19.71 -5.27 6.42
CA VAL A 143 19.55 -5.80 7.80
C VAL A 143 19.14 -7.27 7.82
N PRO A 144 19.54 -8.02 8.87
CA PRO A 144 19.28 -9.45 8.92
C PRO A 144 17.88 -9.84 9.41
N ASN A 145 17.07 -8.89 9.88
CA ASN A 145 15.76 -9.19 10.46
C ASN A 145 14.76 -8.04 10.30
N TRP A 146 13.47 -8.38 10.36
CA TRP A 146 12.37 -7.45 10.19
C TRP A 146 12.26 -6.41 11.30
N ALA A 147 12.56 -6.76 12.53
CA ALA A 147 12.46 -5.85 13.68
C ALA A 147 13.35 -4.61 13.53
N ALA A 148 14.45 -4.72 12.75
CA ALA A 148 15.36 -3.60 12.50
C ALA A 148 14.88 -2.68 11.35
N THR A 149 13.80 -3.01 10.65
CA THR A 149 13.31 -2.25 9.51
C THR A 149 12.21 -1.26 9.87
N ASP A 150 11.49 -1.47 10.97
CA ASP A 150 10.19 -0.84 11.26
C ASP A 150 9.22 -0.92 10.06
N GLY A 151 9.30 -2.02 9.31
CA GLY A 151 8.52 -2.23 8.11
C GLY A 151 7.02 -2.32 8.40
N VAL A 152 6.23 -1.62 7.59
CA VAL A 152 4.77 -1.60 7.69
C VAL A 152 4.17 -1.74 6.31
N VAL A 153 3.27 -2.71 6.15
CA VAL A 153 2.40 -2.83 4.97
C VAL A 153 1.05 -2.21 5.29
N THR A 154 0.60 -1.27 4.48
CA THR A 154 -0.72 -0.63 4.62
C THR A 154 -1.55 -0.87 3.37
N ILE A 155 -2.75 -1.41 3.52
CA ILE A 155 -3.73 -1.56 2.45
C ILE A 155 -4.72 -0.41 2.52
N ASN A 156 -4.76 0.40 1.47
CA ASN A 156 -5.63 1.56 1.34
C ASN A 156 -6.68 1.32 0.24
N ILE A 157 -7.94 1.47 0.61
CA ILE A 157 -9.10 1.43 -0.28
C ILE A 157 -9.95 2.65 0.05
N ALA A 158 -10.48 3.33 -0.98
CA ALA A 158 -11.31 4.51 -0.77
C ALA A 158 -12.52 4.21 0.14
N ASN A 159 -12.83 5.15 1.04
CA ASN A 159 -13.98 5.10 1.95
C ASN A 159 -14.00 3.89 2.92
N GLN A 160 -12.84 3.31 3.20
CA GLN A 160 -12.67 2.25 4.17
C GLN A 160 -11.50 2.56 5.11
N PRO A 161 -11.52 2.02 6.35
CA PRO A 161 -10.35 2.12 7.23
C PRO A 161 -9.13 1.49 6.57
N PRO A 162 -7.96 2.12 6.63
CA PRO A 162 -6.72 1.48 6.19
C PRO A 162 -6.44 0.23 7.04
N VAL A 163 -5.96 -0.83 6.40
CA VAL A 163 -5.53 -2.05 7.08
C VAL A 163 -4.02 -2.09 7.15
N GLU A 164 -3.47 -2.23 8.35
CA GLU A 164 -2.03 -2.20 8.60
C GLU A 164 -1.54 -3.55 9.12
N VAL A 165 -0.39 -3.98 8.61
CA VAL A 165 0.38 -5.13 9.09
C VAL A 165 1.80 -4.68 9.39
N ARG A 166 2.23 -4.83 10.64
CA ARG A 166 3.62 -4.55 11.04
C ARG A 166 4.50 -5.76 10.79
N LEU A 167 5.68 -5.50 10.23
CA LEU A 167 6.67 -6.53 9.91
C LEU A 167 7.74 -6.61 11.02
N ASP A 168 7.31 -6.63 12.27
CA ASP A 168 8.17 -6.55 13.46
C ASP A 168 8.44 -7.91 14.13
N ARG A 169 7.90 -9.01 13.58
CA ARG A 169 8.05 -10.33 14.20
C ARG A 169 9.39 -10.96 13.87
N ALA A 170 10.10 -11.35 14.93
CA ALA A 170 11.33 -12.15 14.87
C ALA A 170 11.08 -13.63 14.47
N ASP A 171 9.82 -14.06 14.39
CA ASP A 171 9.42 -15.47 14.29
C ASP A 171 9.28 -15.99 12.85
N SER A 172 9.93 -15.36 11.88
CA SER A 172 10.06 -15.93 10.54
C SER A 172 11.11 -17.05 10.56
N LYS A 173 10.67 -18.26 10.93
CA LYS A 173 11.36 -19.48 10.56
C LYS A 173 10.88 -19.92 9.19
#